data_15da6d6413bb502ae49cd7eb46bbb7c8
#
_entry.id   15da6d6413bb502ae49cd7eb46bbb7c8
#
_cell.length_a   1.000
_cell.length_b   1.000
_cell.length_c   1.000
_cell.angle_alpha   90.00
_cell.angle_beta   90.00
_cell.angle_gamma   90.00
#
_symmetry.space_group_name_H-M   'P 1'
#
loop_
_entity.id
_entity.type
_entity.pdbx_description
1 polymer ?
#
loop_
_entity_poly.entity_id
_entity_poly.type
_entity_poly.pdbx_seq_one_letter_code
_entity_poly.pdbx_strand_id
1 'polypeptide(L)'
;ESLGDLAHRAGLHRDELEKLASVGACASLGLGRREALWQVAALQGGLLSGATPDSPSPLAEMTGFEETGADYRGPGIATGAARMARFRQRLRARGVSSAADLRGARNGAWVRVAGAVIVRQRPGSAKGFLFLTLEDETGSANAIVVPDLFQRHRALVQTAGLLLVEGPVQNQDGVIHGRARR
;
A
#
# COMPACT_ATOMS: atom_id res chain seq x y z
N GLU A 1 -11.93 18.05 21.42
CA GLU A 1 -10.90 18.74 20.61
C GLU A 1 -11.32 18.68 19.15
N SER A 2 -11.36 19.84 18.49
CA SER A 2 -11.74 19.94 17.08
C SER A 2 -10.51 20.16 16.20
N LEU A 3 -10.67 20.01 14.89
CA LEU A 3 -9.61 20.31 13.92
C LEU A 3 -9.23 21.81 13.96
N GLY A 4 -10.22 22.69 14.21
CA GLY A 4 -9.98 24.12 14.39
C GLY A 4 -9.16 24.44 15.63
N ASP A 5 -9.42 23.76 16.74
CA ASP A 5 -8.63 23.88 17.96
C ASP A 5 -7.17 23.40 17.75
N LEU A 6 -6.98 22.28 17.08
CA LEU A 6 -5.65 21.79 16.69
C LEU A 6 -4.90 22.83 15.83
N ALA A 7 -5.56 23.38 14.81
CA ALA A 7 -4.97 24.38 13.91
C ALA A 7 -4.51 25.63 14.70
N HIS A 8 -5.36 26.14 15.57
CA HIS A 8 -5.07 27.33 16.37
C HIS A 8 -3.94 27.10 17.38
N ARG A 9 -3.99 25.99 18.12
CA ARG A 9 -2.99 25.69 19.18
C ARG A 9 -1.62 25.37 18.62
N ALA A 10 -1.56 24.68 17.48
CA ALA A 10 -0.30 24.29 16.85
C ALA A 10 0.20 25.32 15.81
N GLY A 11 -0.57 26.37 15.52
CA GLY A 11 -0.21 27.39 14.53
C GLY A 11 -0.07 26.83 13.12
N LEU A 12 -0.87 25.80 12.78
CA LEU A 12 -0.75 25.10 11.50
C LEU A 12 -1.34 25.90 10.35
N HIS A 13 -0.61 25.94 9.24
CA HIS A 13 -1.09 26.50 7.99
C HIS A 13 -1.95 25.50 7.21
N ARG A 14 -2.67 26.00 6.21
CA ARG A 14 -3.60 25.22 5.39
C ARG A 14 -2.96 23.98 4.79
N ASP A 15 -1.83 24.16 4.16
CA ASP A 15 -1.11 23.09 3.44
C ASP A 15 -0.64 21.98 4.40
N GLU A 16 -0.34 22.33 5.65
CA GLU A 16 0.00 21.38 6.70
C GLU A 16 -1.23 20.60 7.17
N LEU A 17 -2.34 21.28 7.39
CA LEU A 17 -3.62 20.66 7.73
C LEU A 17 -4.12 19.74 6.63
N GLU A 18 -4.03 20.18 5.36
CA GLU A 18 -4.38 19.35 4.19
C GLU A 18 -3.51 18.08 4.12
N LYS A 19 -2.21 18.19 4.40
CA LYS A 19 -1.31 17.02 4.47
C LYS A 19 -1.70 16.08 5.60
N LEU A 20 -1.93 16.60 6.81
CA LEU A 20 -2.35 15.78 7.96
C LEU A 20 -3.68 15.07 7.69
N ALA A 21 -4.67 15.79 7.14
CA ALA A 21 -5.95 15.21 6.74
C ALA A 21 -5.80 14.14 5.67
N SER A 22 -4.99 14.40 4.63
CA SER A 22 -4.76 13.46 3.52
C SER A 22 -4.11 12.15 3.92
N VAL A 23 -3.23 12.18 4.93
CA VAL A 23 -2.58 10.96 5.46
C VAL A 23 -3.41 10.25 6.55
N GLY A 24 -4.56 10.81 6.94
CA GLY A 24 -5.43 10.24 7.94
C GLY A 24 -5.00 10.50 9.39
N ALA A 25 -4.11 11.47 9.63
CA ALA A 25 -3.63 11.81 10.97
C ALA A 25 -4.75 12.37 11.90
N CYS A 26 -5.87 12.81 11.31
CA CYS A 26 -7.03 13.31 12.05
C CYS A 26 -7.95 12.21 12.60
N ALA A 27 -7.62 10.94 12.42
CA ALA A 27 -8.41 9.81 12.94
C ALA A 27 -8.54 9.81 14.46
N SER A 28 -7.53 10.31 15.17
CA SER A 28 -7.58 10.49 16.64
C SER A 28 -8.62 11.52 17.12
N LEU A 29 -9.05 12.41 16.20
CA LEU A 29 -10.15 13.37 16.44
C LEU A 29 -11.52 12.80 16.00
N GLY A 30 -11.58 11.52 15.63
CA GLY A 30 -12.80 10.89 15.11
C GLY A 30 -13.13 11.26 13.66
N LEU A 31 -12.21 11.93 12.95
CA LEU A 31 -12.44 12.42 11.59
C LEU A 31 -11.81 11.48 10.55
N GLY A 32 -12.65 10.96 9.63
CA GLY A 32 -12.18 10.32 8.41
C GLY A 32 -11.45 11.33 7.51
N ARG A 33 -10.66 10.84 6.56
CA ARG A 33 -9.85 11.71 5.66
C ARG A 33 -10.69 12.73 4.88
N ARG A 34 -11.82 12.30 4.31
CA ARG A 34 -12.72 13.21 3.58
C ARG A 34 -13.33 14.24 4.48
N GLU A 35 -13.77 13.83 5.66
CA GLU A 35 -14.31 14.69 6.68
C GLU A 35 -13.28 15.74 7.10
N ALA A 36 -12.05 15.31 7.41
CA ALA A 36 -10.97 16.21 7.78
C ALA A 36 -10.64 17.21 6.68
N LEU A 37 -10.52 16.76 5.42
CA LEU A 37 -10.28 17.64 4.27
C LEU A 37 -11.41 18.64 4.04
N TRP A 38 -12.67 18.21 4.24
CA TRP A 38 -13.84 19.08 4.17
C TRP A 38 -13.77 20.18 5.23
N GLN A 39 -13.48 19.82 6.47
CA GLN A 39 -13.35 20.77 7.57
C GLN A 39 -12.17 21.73 7.38
N VAL A 40 -11.02 21.26 6.87
CA VAL A 40 -9.90 22.14 6.49
C VAL A 40 -10.32 23.17 5.46
N ALA A 41 -11.10 22.77 4.45
CA ALA A 41 -11.60 23.68 3.43
C ALA A 41 -12.60 24.71 4.00
N ALA A 42 -13.42 24.30 4.96
CA ALA A 42 -14.40 25.18 5.64
C ALA A 42 -13.73 26.18 6.58
N LEU A 43 -12.67 25.81 7.28
CA LEU A 43 -11.93 26.69 8.20
C LEU A 43 -11.43 27.98 7.54
N GLN A 44 -11.28 28.03 6.24
CA GLN A 44 -10.63 29.14 5.53
C GLN A 44 -11.54 29.99 4.62
N GLY A 45 -12.86 29.85 4.73
CA GLY A 45 -13.80 30.82 4.16
C GLY A 45 -13.72 31.01 2.64
N GLY A 46 -13.38 29.98 1.86
CA GLY A 46 -13.38 30.02 0.40
C GLY A 46 -14.79 29.82 -0.21
N LEU A 47 -14.89 29.06 -1.29
CA LEU A 47 -16.15 28.68 -1.96
C LEU A 47 -17.20 28.03 -1.05
N LEU A 48 -16.79 27.59 0.14
CA LEU A 48 -17.60 26.96 1.19
C LEU A 48 -17.93 27.89 2.35
N SER A 49 -17.94 29.19 2.13
CA SER A 49 -18.18 30.23 3.16
C SER A 49 -19.52 30.14 3.91
N GLY A 50 -20.39 29.17 3.58
CA GLY A 50 -21.61 28.84 4.33
C GLY A 50 -21.52 27.59 5.18
N ALA A 51 -20.40 26.84 5.14
CA ALA A 51 -20.17 25.69 6.01
C ALA A 51 -19.50 26.13 7.31
N THR A 52 -20.05 25.71 8.45
CA THR A 52 -19.35 25.87 9.73
C THR A 52 -18.19 24.87 9.81
N PRO A 53 -17.10 25.19 10.52
CA PRO A 53 -15.94 24.30 10.65
C PRO A 53 -16.26 22.89 11.15
N ASP A 54 -17.35 22.74 11.88
CA ASP A 54 -17.81 21.47 12.45
C ASP A 54 -18.99 20.86 11.66
N SER A 55 -19.31 21.39 10.47
CA SER A 55 -20.36 20.81 9.62
C SER A 55 -19.91 19.46 9.07
N PRO A 56 -20.76 18.41 9.17
CA PRO A 56 -20.42 17.12 8.61
C PRO A 56 -20.26 17.22 7.08
N SER A 57 -19.32 16.45 6.56
CA SER A 57 -19.08 16.39 5.11
C SER A 57 -20.30 15.81 4.38
N PRO A 58 -20.79 16.45 3.31
CA PRO A 58 -21.82 15.87 2.46
C PRO A 58 -21.31 14.69 1.61
N LEU A 59 -20.00 14.44 1.62
CA LEU A 59 -19.37 13.37 0.86
C LEU A 59 -19.43 12.06 1.64
N ALA A 60 -19.75 10.97 0.97
CA ALA A 60 -19.68 9.65 1.56
C ALA A 60 -18.25 9.35 2.07
N GLU A 61 -18.14 8.56 3.12
CA GLU A 61 -16.84 8.09 3.61
C GLU A 61 -16.02 7.42 2.51
N MET A 62 -14.70 7.51 2.61
CA MET A 62 -13.82 6.83 1.67
C MET A 62 -13.98 5.33 1.80
N THR A 63 -14.15 4.68 0.65
CA THR A 63 -14.04 3.21 0.60
C THR A 63 -12.60 2.81 0.90
N GLY A 64 -12.41 1.60 1.42
CA GLY A 64 -11.05 1.11 1.68
C GLY A 64 -10.13 1.06 0.45
N PHE A 65 -10.71 1.04 -0.77
CA PHE A 65 -9.94 1.16 -2.01
C PHE A 65 -9.46 2.60 -2.25
N GLU A 66 -10.29 3.59 -1.98
CA GLU A 66 -9.95 5.01 -2.09
C GLU A 66 -8.92 5.43 -1.03
N GLU A 67 -9.06 4.94 0.21
CA GLU A 67 -8.07 5.14 1.26
C GLU A 67 -6.70 4.59 0.87
N THR A 68 -6.69 3.38 0.31
CA THR A 68 -5.48 2.75 -0.22
C THR A 68 -4.83 3.59 -1.32
N GLY A 69 -5.65 4.14 -2.23
CA GLY A 69 -5.19 5.04 -3.29
C GLY A 69 -4.64 6.37 -2.75
N ALA A 70 -5.21 6.88 -1.65
CA ALA A 70 -4.74 8.08 -0.97
C ALA A 70 -3.38 7.82 -0.27
N ASP A 71 -3.20 6.66 0.35
CA ASP A 71 -1.93 6.25 0.97
C ASP A 71 -0.78 6.21 -0.04
N TYR A 72 -1.06 5.80 -1.28
CA TYR A 72 -0.04 5.81 -2.34
C TYR A 72 0.32 7.20 -2.83
N ARG A 73 -0.63 8.12 -2.84
CA ARG A 73 -0.41 9.51 -3.28
C ARG A 73 0.18 10.40 -2.20
N GLY A 74 0.01 9.98 -0.94
CA GLY A 74 0.53 10.68 0.23
C GLY A 74 1.99 10.32 0.52
N PRO A 75 2.34 10.02 1.77
CA PRO A 75 3.74 9.84 2.22
C PRO A 75 4.44 8.60 1.64
N GLY A 76 3.79 7.81 0.79
CA GLY A 76 4.35 6.59 0.22
C GLY A 76 4.50 5.43 1.22
N ILE A 77 4.11 5.64 2.46
CA ILE A 77 4.19 4.67 3.56
C ILE A 77 2.76 4.17 3.84
N ALA A 78 2.19 3.47 2.90
CA ALA A 78 1.04 2.66 3.26
C ALA A 78 1.56 1.31 3.72
N THR A 79 1.12 0.85 4.85
CA THR A 79 1.45 -0.49 5.32
C THR A 79 0.87 -1.50 4.33
N GLY A 80 1.72 -2.08 3.48
CA GLY A 80 1.34 -3.06 2.46
C GLY A 80 0.56 -4.22 3.06
N ALA A 81 0.89 -4.58 4.28
CA ALA A 81 0.23 -5.58 5.09
C ALA A 81 -1.29 -5.33 5.25
N ALA A 82 -1.70 -4.15 5.69
CA ALA A 82 -3.13 -3.84 5.91
C ALA A 82 -3.96 -3.88 4.62
N ARG A 83 -3.34 -3.58 3.47
CA ARG A 83 -3.99 -3.65 2.16
C ARG A 83 -4.21 -5.08 1.71
N MET A 84 -3.20 -5.92 1.85
CA MET A 84 -3.29 -7.31 1.42
C MET A 84 -4.30 -8.09 2.23
N ALA A 85 -4.45 -7.79 3.54
CA ALA A 85 -5.47 -8.38 4.39
C ALA A 85 -6.89 -8.26 3.80
N ARG A 86 -7.23 -7.10 3.24
CA ARG A 86 -8.57 -6.86 2.62
C ARG A 86 -8.82 -7.73 1.39
N PHE A 87 -7.75 -8.08 0.66
CA PHE A 87 -7.86 -8.93 -0.52
C PHE A 87 -7.65 -10.41 -0.22
N ARG A 88 -7.23 -10.78 0.98
CA ARG A 88 -6.82 -12.15 1.32
C ARG A 88 -7.86 -13.22 0.99
N GLN A 89 -9.11 -12.99 1.34
CA GLN A 89 -10.18 -13.96 1.06
C GLN A 89 -10.34 -14.18 -0.46
N ARG A 90 -10.35 -13.10 -1.25
CA ARG A 90 -10.45 -13.17 -2.72
C ARG A 90 -9.22 -13.83 -3.35
N LEU A 91 -8.05 -13.57 -2.82
CA LEU A 91 -6.79 -14.13 -3.27
C LEU A 91 -6.73 -15.62 -2.97
N ARG A 92 -7.12 -16.05 -1.77
CA ARG A 92 -7.21 -17.47 -1.41
C ARG A 92 -8.19 -18.24 -2.31
N ALA A 93 -9.35 -17.67 -2.61
CA ALA A 93 -10.31 -18.27 -3.53
C ALA A 93 -9.74 -18.46 -4.96
N ARG A 94 -8.69 -17.74 -5.31
CA ARG A 94 -7.95 -17.86 -6.59
C ARG A 94 -6.67 -18.68 -6.46
N GLY A 95 -6.46 -19.38 -5.35
CA GLY A 95 -5.26 -20.18 -5.11
C GLY A 95 -3.97 -19.37 -4.89
N VAL A 96 -4.10 -18.13 -4.41
CA VAL A 96 -2.95 -17.28 -4.09
C VAL A 96 -2.57 -17.47 -2.62
N SER A 97 -1.36 -17.95 -2.39
CA SER A 97 -0.75 -18.18 -1.09
C SER A 97 -0.36 -16.87 -0.40
N SER A 98 -0.33 -16.89 0.93
CA SER A 98 0.28 -15.83 1.72
C SER A 98 1.79 -15.98 1.84
N ALA A 99 2.49 -14.96 2.31
CA ALA A 99 3.92 -15.04 2.60
C ALA A 99 4.22 -16.10 3.68
N ALA A 100 3.34 -16.28 4.66
CA ALA A 100 3.46 -17.33 5.67
C ALA A 100 3.34 -18.73 5.06
N ASP A 101 2.43 -18.94 4.10
CA ASP A 101 2.23 -20.23 3.45
C ASP A 101 3.48 -20.68 2.68
N LEU A 102 4.26 -19.74 2.15
CA LEU A 102 5.51 -20.04 1.43
C LEU A 102 6.55 -20.70 2.32
N ARG A 103 6.56 -20.40 3.62
CA ARG A 103 7.53 -20.99 4.57
C ARG A 103 7.38 -22.49 4.71
N GLY A 104 6.16 -22.98 4.53
CA GLY A 104 5.84 -24.43 4.54
C GLY A 104 5.82 -25.08 3.16
N ALA A 105 6.06 -24.33 2.08
CA ALA A 105 6.00 -24.86 0.73
C ALA A 105 7.20 -25.78 0.42
N ARG A 106 6.92 -26.90 -0.26
CA ARG A 106 7.97 -27.83 -0.70
C ARG A 106 8.83 -27.17 -1.79
N ASN A 107 10.13 -27.45 -1.77
CA ASN A 107 11.02 -27.03 -2.84
C ASN A 107 10.51 -27.53 -4.21
N GLY A 108 10.44 -26.66 -5.19
CA GLY A 108 9.89 -26.93 -6.52
C GLY A 108 8.37 -26.83 -6.64
N ALA A 109 7.63 -26.66 -5.55
CA ALA A 109 6.19 -26.47 -5.60
C ALA A 109 5.83 -25.20 -6.38
N TRP A 110 4.84 -25.30 -7.28
CA TRP A 110 4.33 -24.13 -8.00
C TRP A 110 3.40 -23.33 -7.10
N VAL A 111 3.72 -22.06 -6.91
CA VAL A 111 2.96 -21.16 -6.04
C VAL A 111 2.57 -19.88 -6.77
N ARG A 112 1.54 -19.25 -6.25
CA ARG A 112 1.10 -17.90 -6.60
C ARG A 112 1.17 -17.07 -5.33
N VAL A 113 1.90 -15.99 -5.35
CA VAL A 113 2.01 -15.09 -4.20
C VAL A 113 1.75 -13.66 -4.65
N ALA A 114 1.01 -12.92 -3.83
CA ALA A 114 0.72 -11.52 -4.09
C ALA A 114 1.07 -10.66 -2.88
N GLY A 115 1.63 -9.49 -3.13
CA GLY A 115 2.01 -8.56 -2.08
C GLY A 115 2.29 -7.16 -2.59
N ALA A 116 2.44 -6.24 -1.64
CA ALA A 116 2.96 -4.91 -1.90
C ALA A 116 4.47 -5.00 -2.16
N VAL A 117 4.94 -4.33 -3.19
CA VAL A 117 6.37 -4.34 -3.51
C VAL A 117 7.09 -3.32 -2.64
N ILE A 118 7.80 -3.81 -1.64
CA ILE A 118 8.57 -2.97 -0.70
C ILE A 118 10.04 -2.82 -1.10
N VAL A 119 10.59 -3.79 -1.83
CA VAL A 119 11.97 -3.74 -2.32
C VAL A 119 12.04 -4.17 -3.77
N ARG A 120 12.82 -3.45 -4.56
CA ARG A 120 13.25 -3.79 -5.92
C ARG A 120 14.75 -3.60 -6.01
N GLN A 121 15.49 -4.69 -6.20
CA GLN A 121 16.94 -4.63 -6.33
C GLN A 121 17.39 -5.33 -7.60
N ARG A 122 18.18 -4.63 -8.41
CA ARG A 122 18.84 -5.20 -9.59
C ARG A 122 20.34 -4.93 -9.53
N PRO A 123 21.08 -5.71 -8.73
CA PRO A 123 22.52 -5.52 -8.59
C PRO A 123 23.23 -5.74 -9.93
N GLY A 124 24.25 -4.92 -10.22
CA GLY A 124 25.04 -5.07 -11.44
C GLY A 124 25.73 -6.43 -11.56
N SER A 125 26.11 -7.03 -10.43
CA SER A 125 26.72 -8.36 -10.33
C SER A 125 25.74 -9.51 -10.55
N ALA A 126 24.43 -9.27 -10.49
CA ALA A 126 23.40 -10.31 -10.58
C ALA A 126 23.01 -10.70 -12.02
N LYS A 127 23.86 -10.44 -13.03
CA LYS A 127 23.64 -10.84 -14.42
C LYS A 127 22.24 -10.51 -14.97
N GLY A 128 21.67 -9.39 -14.53
CA GLY A 128 20.37 -8.89 -14.96
C GLY A 128 19.16 -9.46 -14.24
N PHE A 129 19.34 -10.30 -13.23
CA PHE A 129 18.24 -10.72 -12.35
C PHE A 129 17.73 -9.55 -11.50
N LEU A 130 16.42 -9.55 -11.26
CA LEU A 130 15.77 -8.61 -10.36
C LEU A 130 15.24 -9.36 -9.14
N PHE A 131 15.50 -8.82 -7.97
CA PHE A 131 15.01 -9.31 -6.70
C PHE A 131 13.89 -8.40 -6.21
N LEU A 132 12.75 -8.99 -5.88
CA LEU A 132 11.59 -8.32 -5.33
C LEU A 132 11.36 -8.84 -3.90
N THR A 133 11.02 -7.93 -3.01
CA THR A 133 10.40 -8.30 -1.73
C THR A 133 8.95 -7.82 -1.77
N LEU A 134 8.04 -8.77 -1.62
CA LEU A 134 6.60 -8.57 -1.56
C LEU A 134 6.16 -8.68 -0.11
N GLU A 135 5.35 -7.75 0.37
CA GLU A 135 4.80 -7.76 1.72
C GLU A 135 3.29 -7.99 1.68
N ASP A 136 2.82 -8.88 2.53
CA ASP A 136 1.40 -9.06 2.83
C ASP A 136 1.14 -8.99 4.34
N GLU A 137 -0.09 -9.23 4.77
CA GLU A 137 -0.49 -9.19 6.19
C GLU A 137 0.16 -10.27 7.05
N THR A 138 0.83 -11.25 6.46
CA THR A 138 1.49 -12.36 7.16
C THR A 138 3.01 -12.24 7.19
N GLY A 139 3.56 -11.26 6.48
CA GLY A 139 4.98 -10.98 6.40
C GLY A 139 5.48 -10.71 4.99
N SER A 140 6.75 -10.99 4.74
CA SER A 140 7.41 -10.76 3.47
C SER A 140 7.75 -12.07 2.74
N ALA A 141 7.67 -12.00 1.41
CA ALA A 141 8.05 -13.05 0.48
C ALA A 141 9.05 -12.50 -0.55
N ASN A 142 10.11 -13.26 -0.81
CA ASN A 142 11.09 -12.88 -1.83
C ASN A 142 10.76 -13.55 -3.17
N ALA A 143 10.91 -12.80 -4.25
CA ALA A 143 10.74 -13.30 -5.61
C ALA A 143 11.95 -12.92 -6.48
N ILE A 144 12.40 -13.87 -7.30
CA ILE A 144 13.48 -13.69 -8.25
C ILE A 144 12.88 -13.63 -9.66
N VAL A 145 13.07 -12.51 -10.33
CA VAL A 145 12.62 -12.29 -11.70
C VAL A 145 13.82 -12.47 -12.64
N VAL A 146 13.72 -13.43 -13.56
CA VAL A 146 14.76 -13.69 -14.55
C VAL A 146 14.83 -12.57 -15.59
N PRO A 147 15.99 -12.34 -16.23
CA PRO A 147 16.18 -11.24 -17.18
C PRO A 147 15.13 -11.19 -18.30
N ASP A 148 14.80 -12.31 -18.93
CA ASP A 148 13.82 -12.37 -20.02
C ASP A 148 12.41 -11.99 -19.57
N LEU A 149 12.00 -12.42 -18.38
CA LEU A 149 10.71 -12.05 -17.81
C LEU A 149 10.69 -10.55 -17.46
N PHE A 150 11.79 -10.04 -16.90
CA PHE A 150 11.95 -8.62 -16.62
C PHE A 150 11.81 -7.78 -17.91
N GLN A 151 12.47 -8.16 -18.99
CA GLN A 151 12.39 -7.43 -20.26
C GLN A 151 10.94 -7.38 -20.79
N ARG A 152 10.24 -8.50 -20.76
CA ARG A 152 8.84 -8.59 -21.22
C ARG A 152 7.86 -7.77 -20.40
N HIS A 153 8.10 -7.63 -19.10
CA HIS A 153 7.20 -6.96 -18.17
C HIS A 153 7.84 -5.76 -17.48
N ARG A 154 8.83 -5.13 -18.13
CA ARG A 154 9.66 -4.08 -17.53
C ARG A 154 8.85 -2.97 -16.87
N ALA A 155 7.90 -2.38 -17.60
CA ALA A 155 7.08 -1.30 -17.08
C ALA A 155 6.29 -1.73 -15.84
N LEU A 156 5.61 -2.89 -15.92
CA LEU A 156 4.83 -3.43 -14.82
C LEU A 156 5.70 -3.65 -13.57
N VAL A 157 6.82 -4.35 -13.73
CA VAL A 157 7.68 -4.72 -12.60
C VAL A 157 8.37 -3.51 -11.96
N GLN A 158 8.62 -2.45 -12.75
CA GLN A 158 9.24 -1.21 -12.24
C GLN A 158 8.25 -0.29 -11.50
N THR A 159 6.99 -0.27 -11.92
CA THR A 159 6.04 0.76 -11.45
C THR A 159 4.92 0.24 -10.54
N ALA A 160 4.53 -1.04 -10.69
CA ALA A 160 3.40 -1.56 -9.95
C ALA A 160 3.67 -1.63 -8.44
N GLY A 161 2.82 -1.01 -7.64
CA GLY A 161 2.89 -1.06 -6.18
C GLY A 161 2.44 -2.39 -5.58
N LEU A 162 1.61 -3.15 -6.32
CA LEU A 162 1.15 -4.50 -5.97
C LEU A 162 1.48 -5.44 -7.13
N LEU A 163 2.02 -6.59 -6.81
CA LEU A 163 2.31 -7.62 -7.80
C LEU A 163 1.78 -8.98 -7.35
N LEU A 164 1.33 -9.76 -8.32
CA LEU A 164 1.12 -11.19 -8.19
C LEU A 164 2.21 -11.88 -9.00
N VAL A 165 2.92 -12.80 -8.37
CA VAL A 165 4.02 -13.57 -8.94
C VAL A 165 3.68 -15.05 -8.89
N GLU A 166 3.91 -15.73 -10.00
CA GLU A 166 3.71 -17.18 -10.12
C GLU A 166 5.01 -17.88 -10.49
N GLY A 167 5.27 -19.01 -9.87
CA GLY A 167 6.44 -19.83 -10.21
C GLY A 167 6.79 -20.85 -9.13
N PRO A 168 7.83 -21.66 -9.38
CA PRO A 168 8.29 -22.63 -8.42
C PRO A 168 8.98 -21.98 -7.21
N VAL A 169 8.75 -22.53 -6.05
CA VAL A 169 9.50 -22.20 -4.83
C VAL A 169 10.89 -22.78 -4.91
N GLN A 170 11.88 -22.00 -4.54
CA GLN A 170 13.23 -22.44 -4.30
C GLN A 170 13.58 -22.21 -2.83
N ASN A 171 14.00 -23.27 -2.15
CA ASN A 171 14.48 -23.19 -0.79
C ASN A 171 15.97 -23.56 -0.81
N GLN A 172 16.82 -22.58 -0.56
CA GLN A 172 18.26 -22.76 -0.43
C GLN A 172 18.70 -22.31 0.95
N ASP A 173 19.23 -23.21 1.74
CA ASP A 173 19.79 -22.94 3.08
C ASP A 173 18.82 -22.18 4.02
N GLY A 174 17.54 -22.52 3.95
CA GLY A 174 16.50 -21.88 4.75
C GLY A 174 15.97 -20.55 4.18
N VAL A 175 16.52 -20.07 3.07
CA VAL A 175 16.03 -18.89 2.38
C VAL A 175 15.07 -19.30 1.26
N ILE A 176 13.82 -18.87 1.40
CA ILE A 176 12.74 -19.24 0.49
C ILE A 176 12.51 -18.12 -0.52
N HIS A 177 12.57 -18.46 -1.79
CA HIS A 177 12.27 -17.53 -2.88
C HIS A 177 11.26 -18.14 -3.85
N GLY A 178 10.36 -17.31 -4.39
CA GLY A 178 9.59 -17.67 -5.57
C GLY A 178 10.41 -17.32 -6.84
N ARG A 179 10.67 -18.29 -7.73
CA ARG A 179 11.27 -17.98 -9.03
C ARG A 179 10.16 -17.61 -10.00
N ALA A 180 10.00 -16.32 -10.26
CA ALA A 180 8.96 -15.81 -11.14
C ALA A 180 9.02 -16.43 -12.55
N ARG A 181 7.87 -16.89 -13.04
CA ARG A 181 7.65 -17.39 -14.40
C ARG A 181 6.57 -16.58 -15.12
N ARG A 182 5.69 -15.98 -14.33
CA ARG A 182 4.60 -15.10 -14.77
C ARG A 182 4.35 -14.01 -13.73
#